data_c84216b837caa419c5e2bb606aa62bf7
#
_entry.id   c84216b837caa419c5e2bb606aa62bf7
#
_cell.length_a   1.000
_cell.length_b   1.000
_cell.length_c   1.000
_cell.angle_alpha   90.00
_cell.angle_beta   90.00
_cell.angle_gamma   90.00
#
_symmetry.space_group_name_H-M   'P 1'
#
loop_
_entity.id
_entity.type
_entity.pdbx_description
1 polymer ?
#
loop_
_entity_poly.entity_id
_entity_poly.type
_entity_poly.pdbx_seq_one_letter_code
_entity_poly.pdbx_strand_id
1 'polypeptide(L)'
;MQINWRISMNKLLILCSALALSACVVPHPYTSTEYQKYKQSDLKVPNQPYPIRLEGEFERNGKSFPKVNPALTKAAKIALNGTKIVTVDPQAQNSLKIHANNIANIGGAVGNGIKTGLTFGLAGSTVQDYYQFYCSYSDGKKELNRSEFNHAIVTTIGLTSTPKELTPHSNLNQAFISVTKDIVVNCLGDLQNKGFLLPETANTHTGSN
;
A
#
# COMPACT_ATOMS: atom_id res chain seq x y z
N MET A 1 -24.82 63.83 -15.40
CA MET A 1 -24.08 62.88 -14.55
C MET A 1 -23.93 61.57 -15.38
N GLN A 2 -22.87 61.48 -16.18
CA GLN A 2 -22.60 60.26 -16.98
C GLN A 2 -21.62 59.40 -16.20
N ILE A 3 -22.14 58.32 -15.68
CA ILE A 3 -21.37 57.33 -14.92
C ILE A 3 -20.59 56.50 -15.92
N ASN A 4 -19.26 56.48 -15.77
CA ASN A 4 -18.30 55.79 -16.62
C ASN A 4 -18.49 54.23 -16.55
N TRP A 5 -19.39 53.68 -17.37
CA TRP A 5 -19.63 52.25 -17.50
C TRP A 5 -18.43 51.47 -18.09
N ARG A 6 -17.54 52.10 -18.84
CA ARG A 6 -16.40 51.44 -19.52
C ARG A 6 -15.34 50.89 -18.59
N ILE A 7 -15.18 51.46 -17.38
CA ILE A 7 -14.17 50.97 -16.42
C ILE A 7 -14.64 49.70 -15.69
N SER A 8 -15.93 49.45 -15.61
CA SER A 8 -16.50 48.31 -14.92
C SER A 8 -16.37 46.99 -15.73
N MET A 9 -16.52 47.04 -17.07
CA MET A 9 -16.44 45.83 -17.90
C MET A 9 -15.04 45.22 -17.97
N ASN A 10 -13.99 46.06 -18.10
CA ASN A 10 -12.63 45.54 -18.11
C ASN A 10 -12.19 44.92 -16.76
N LYS A 11 -12.64 45.49 -15.65
CA LYS A 11 -12.38 44.91 -14.33
C LYS A 11 -13.16 43.61 -14.11
N LEU A 12 -14.37 43.46 -14.66
CA LEU A 12 -15.15 42.27 -14.59
C LEU A 12 -14.56 41.14 -15.45
N LEU A 13 -14.03 41.46 -16.64
CA LEU A 13 -13.34 40.52 -17.52
C LEU A 13 -12.04 40.00 -16.91
N ILE A 14 -11.26 40.85 -16.23
CA ILE A 14 -10.04 40.44 -15.53
C ILE A 14 -10.37 39.56 -14.31
N LEU A 15 -11.44 39.84 -13.59
CA LEU A 15 -11.87 39.05 -12.45
C LEU A 15 -12.39 37.64 -12.89
N CYS A 16 -13.11 37.54 -14.00
CA CYS A 16 -13.55 36.27 -14.57
C CYS A 16 -12.41 35.43 -15.14
N SER A 17 -11.36 36.07 -15.73
CA SER A 17 -10.20 35.33 -16.22
C SER A 17 -9.30 34.79 -15.09
N ALA A 18 -9.27 35.45 -13.91
CA ALA A 18 -8.53 34.97 -12.75
C ALA A 18 -9.21 33.77 -12.05
N LEU A 19 -10.54 33.66 -12.15
CA LEU A 19 -11.30 32.52 -11.60
C LEU A 19 -11.24 31.26 -12.47
N ALA A 20 -10.95 31.39 -13.76
CA ALA A 20 -10.84 30.25 -14.69
C ALA A 20 -9.52 29.48 -14.57
N LEU A 21 -8.51 30.00 -13.88
CA LEU A 21 -7.18 29.38 -13.70
C LEU A 21 -7.06 28.47 -12.48
N SER A 22 -8.10 28.37 -11.65
CA SER A 22 -8.18 27.35 -10.59
C SER A 22 -8.68 26.01 -11.14
N ALA A 23 -8.08 25.49 -12.20
CA ALA A 23 -8.24 24.11 -12.57
C ALA A 23 -7.74 23.29 -11.38
N CYS A 24 -8.65 22.66 -10.61
CA CYS A 24 -8.32 21.75 -9.55
C CYS A 24 -7.41 20.67 -10.13
N VAL A 25 -6.13 20.78 -9.81
CA VAL A 25 -5.16 19.75 -10.19
C VAL A 25 -5.46 18.53 -9.34
N VAL A 26 -6.15 17.55 -9.92
CA VAL A 26 -6.53 16.32 -9.25
C VAL A 26 -5.33 15.35 -9.33
N PRO A 27 -4.79 14.90 -8.20
CA PRO A 27 -3.75 13.89 -8.20
C PRO A 27 -4.34 12.52 -8.59
N HIS A 28 -3.68 11.81 -9.51
CA HIS A 28 -4.05 10.47 -9.94
C HIS A 28 -3.02 9.47 -9.42
N PRO A 29 -3.34 8.67 -8.39
CA PRO A 29 -2.45 7.66 -7.84
C PRO A 29 -2.56 6.33 -8.58
N TYR A 30 -1.41 5.66 -8.70
CA TYR A 30 -1.24 4.36 -9.36
C TYR A 30 -0.36 3.44 -8.53
N THR A 31 -0.53 2.12 -8.71
CA THR A 31 0.36 1.09 -8.16
C THR A 31 0.89 0.18 -9.27
N SER A 32 2.06 -0.44 -9.07
CA SER A 32 2.66 -1.40 -10.00
C SER A 32 2.52 -2.82 -9.49
N THR A 33 2.25 -3.76 -10.38
CA THR A 33 2.22 -5.20 -10.09
C THR A 33 3.62 -5.82 -10.00
N GLU A 34 4.69 -5.08 -10.35
CA GLU A 34 6.07 -5.56 -10.26
C GLU A 34 6.52 -5.94 -8.83
N TYR A 35 5.81 -5.37 -7.81
CA TYR A 35 6.08 -5.66 -6.40
C TYR A 35 5.31 -6.89 -5.87
N GLN A 36 4.44 -7.48 -6.68
CA GLN A 36 3.69 -8.68 -6.31
C GLN A 36 4.59 -9.91 -6.50
N LYS A 37 5.07 -10.46 -5.39
CA LYS A 37 5.86 -11.71 -5.37
C LYS A 37 4.96 -12.94 -5.48
N TYR A 38 3.77 -12.88 -4.88
CA TYR A 38 2.75 -13.93 -4.90
C TYR A 38 1.40 -13.34 -5.31
N LYS A 39 0.58 -14.16 -5.95
CA LYS A 39 -0.84 -13.86 -6.21
C LYS A 39 -1.70 -14.45 -5.10
N GLN A 40 -2.87 -13.88 -4.84
CA GLN A 40 -3.80 -14.45 -3.86
C GLN A 40 -4.23 -15.88 -4.22
N SER A 41 -4.27 -16.22 -5.51
CA SER A 41 -4.54 -17.58 -6.01
C SER A 41 -3.46 -18.60 -5.66
N ASP A 42 -2.25 -18.16 -5.37
CA ASP A 42 -1.12 -19.05 -5.06
C ASP A 42 -1.13 -19.48 -3.59
N LEU A 43 -1.94 -18.80 -2.77
CA LEU A 43 -2.04 -19.05 -1.34
C LEU A 43 -2.91 -20.30 -1.07
N LYS A 44 -2.45 -21.14 -0.16
CA LYS A 44 -3.16 -22.34 0.31
C LYS A 44 -4.08 -21.95 1.46
N VAL A 45 -5.38 -22.13 1.28
CA VAL A 45 -6.38 -21.79 2.29
C VAL A 45 -6.58 -23.01 3.22
N PRO A 46 -6.38 -22.86 4.55
CA PRO A 46 -6.62 -23.94 5.51
C PRO A 46 -8.12 -24.18 5.71
N ASN A 47 -8.48 -25.34 6.27
CA ASN A 47 -9.88 -25.67 6.60
C ASN A 47 -10.47 -24.69 7.62
N GLN A 48 -9.63 -24.23 8.57
CA GLN A 48 -9.98 -23.20 9.55
C GLN A 48 -8.91 -22.12 9.55
N PRO A 49 -9.30 -20.84 9.50
CA PRO A 49 -8.36 -19.74 9.57
C PRO A 49 -7.57 -19.72 10.89
N TYR A 50 -6.27 -19.48 10.81
CA TYR A 50 -5.41 -19.34 11.99
C TYR A 50 -5.71 -18.04 12.74
N PRO A 51 -5.98 -18.06 14.06
CA PRO A 51 -6.13 -16.85 14.84
C PRO A 51 -4.78 -16.16 15.00
N ILE A 52 -4.73 -14.87 14.72
CA ILE A 52 -3.53 -14.04 14.89
C ILE A 52 -3.87 -12.69 15.51
N ARG A 53 -2.99 -12.18 16.36
CA ARG A 53 -2.99 -10.78 16.79
C ARG A 53 -2.27 -9.94 15.73
N LEU A 54 -2.97 -8.92 15.20
CA LEU A 54 -2.42 -8.03 14.17
C LEU A 54 -1.89 -6.74 14.80
N GLU A 55 -0.67 -6.38 14.41
CA GLU A 55 -0.02 -5.13 14.79
C GLU A 55 0.40 -4.36 13.53
N GLY A 56 0.10 -3.07 13.49
CA GLY A 56 0.50 -2.16 12.41
C GLY A 56 1.37 -1.03 12.95
N GLU A 57 2.53 -0.83 12.38
CA GLU A 57 3.45 0.24 12.73
C GLU A 57 3.90 0.99 11.48
N PHE A 58 3.81 2.33 11.53
CA PHE A 58 4.15 3.17 10.39
C PHE A 58 5.27 4.14 10.76
N GLU A 59 6.24 4.24 9.87
CA GLU A 59 7.34 5.18 9.93
C GLU A 59 7.38 6.04 8.67
N ARG A 60 7.99 7.22 8.82
CA ARG A 60 8.35 8.08 7.70
C ARG A 60 9.82 8.44 7.81
N ASN A 61 10.62 8.04 6.80
CA ASN A 61 12.08 8.21 6.80
C ASN A 61 12.73 7.63 8.09
N GLY A 62 12.30 6.46 8.54
CA GLY A 62 12.80 5.80 9.75
C GLY A 62 12.38 6.46 11.07
N LYS A 63 11.44 7.41 11.04
CA LYS A 63 10.89 8.03 12.24
C LYS A 63 9.45 7.59 12.45
N SER A 64 9.13 7.15 13.67
CA SER A 64 7.78 6.72 14.04
C SER A 64 6.73 7.77 13.69
N PHE A 65 5.67 7.33 13.04
CA PHE A 65 4.54 8.18 12.63
C PHE A 65 3.19 7.53 13.02
N PRO A 66 2.89 7.45 14.32
CA PRO A 66 1.80 6.63 14.86
C PRO A 66 0.40 7.05 14.43
N LYS A 67 0.22 8.27 13.91
CA LYS A 67 -1.06 8.73 13.36
C LYS A 67 -1.58 7.85 12.21
N VAL A 68 -0.70 7.14 11.49
CA VAL A 68 -1.04 6.27 10.37
C VAL A 68 -1.24 4.81 10.78
N ASN A 69 -0.78 4.39 11.97
CA ASN A 69 -0.92 3.01 12.44
C ASN A 69 -2.36 2.47 12.36
N PRO A 70 -3.42 3.20 12.76
CA PRO A 70 -4.79 2.71 12.65
C PRO A 70 -5.21 2.45 11.20
N ALA A 71 -4.78 3.30 10.26
CA ALA A 71 -5.11 3.15 8.84
C ALA A 71 -4.40 1.92 8.25
N LEU A 72 -3.11 1.73 8.56
CA LEU A 72 -2.33 0.55 8.15
C LEU A 72 -2.94 -0.73 8.72
N THR A 73 -3.22 -0.77 10.04
CA THR A 73 -3.82 -1.93 10.70
C THR A 73 -5.19 -2.27 10.10
N LYS A 74 -6.03 -1.25 9.82
CA LYS A 74 -7.33 -1.45 9.17
C LYS A 74 -7.18 -2.03 7.77
N ALA A 75 -6.29 -1.49 6.95
CA ALA A 75 -6.03 -1.98 5.59
C ALA A 75 -5.50 -3.43 5.62
N ALA A 76 -4.54 -3.72 6.49
CA ALA A 76 -4.00 -5.07 6.68
C ALA A 76 -5.07 -6.05 7.15
N LYS A 77 -5.94 -5.67 8.11
CA LYS A 77 -7.05 -6.52 8.58
C LYS A 77 -8.03 -6.88 7.46
N ILE A 78 -8.39 -5.91 6.62
CA ILE A 78 -9.28 -6.14 5.47
C ILE A 78 -8.62 -7.13 4.49
N ALA A 79 -7.34 -6.92 4.18
CA ALA A 79 -6.59 -7.78 3.28
C ALA A 79 -6.46 -9.21 3.83
N LEU A 80 -6.09 -9.38 5.10
CA LEU A 80 -5.97 -10.68 5.78
C LEU A 80 -7.29 -11.46 5.77
N ASN A 81 -8.38 -10.82 6.16
CA ASN A 81 -9.70 -11.45 6.17
C ASN A 81 -10.13 -11.91 4.76
N GLY A 82 -9.74 -11.16 3.73
CA GLY A 82 -10.00 -11.51 2.33
C GLY A 82 -9.27 -12.78 1.86
N THR A 83 -8.18 -13.18 2.52
CA THR A 83 -7.43 -14.40 2.16
C THR A 83 -8.02 -15.67 2.73
N LYS A 84 -8.81 -15.61 3.80
CA LYS A 84 -9.36 -16.74 4.56
C LYS A 84 -8.28 -17.66 5.18
N ILE A 85 -7.03 -17.23 5.23
CA ILE A 85 -5.93 -18.01 5.84
C ILE A 85 -5.84 -17.74 7.32
N VAL A 86 -6.08 -16.49 7.73
CA VAL A 86 -6.03 -16.06 9.11
C VAL A 86 -7.30 -15.31 9.51
N THR A 87 -7.61 -15.34 10.79
CA THR A 87 -8.60 -14.47 11.42
C THR A 87 -7.92 -13.58 12.44
N VAL A 88 -8.27 -12.28 12.44
CA VAL A 88 -7.68 -11.32 13.37
C VAL A 88 -8.39 -11.41 14.71
N ASP A 89 -7.67 -11.91 15.72
CA ASP A 89 -8.12 -12.06 17.09
C ASP A 89 -7.12 -11.36 18.05
N PRO A 90 -7.55 -10.32 18.79
CA PRO A 90 -6.67 -9.63 19.74
C PRO A 90 -6.11 -10.51 20.87
N GLN A 91 -6.75 -11.64 21.15
CA GLN A 91 -6.37 -12.59 22.21
C GLN A 91 -5.47 -13.71 21.69
N ALA A 92 -5.23 -13.76 20.37
CA ALA A 92 -4.38 -14.81 19.81
C ALA A 92 -2.95 -14.73 20.35
N GLN A 93 -2.36 -15.90 20.62
CA GLN A 93 -0.98 -16.02 21.04
C GLN A 93 -0.03 -15.64 19.90
N ASN A 94 -0.28 -16.15 18.70
CA ASN A 94 0.50 -15.81 17.52
C ASN A 94 0.23 -14.38 17.08
N SER A 95 1.25 -13.68 16.62
CA SER A 95 1.09 -12.31 16.10
C SER A 95 1.71 -12.13 14.74
N LEU A 96 1.10 -11.26 13.96
CA LEU A 96 1.61 -10.75 12.70
C LEU A 96 1.76 -9.24 12.79
N LYS A 97 2.99 -8.76 12.68
CA LYS A 97 3.30 -7.33 12.64
C LYS A 97 3.59 -6.91 11.21
N ILE A 98 2.86 -5.92 10.73
CA ILE A 98 3.12 -5.23 9.47
C ILE A 98 3.73 -3.87 9.81
N HIS A 99 5.01 -3.72 9.51
CA HIS A 99 5.72 -2.46 9.67
C HIS A 99 5.95 -1.83 8.30
N ALA A 100 5.55 -0.58 8.11
CA ALA A 100 5.69 0.18 6.88
C ALA A 100 6.55 1.43 7.11
N ASN A 101 7.63 1.59 6.36
CA ASN A 101 8.42 2.82 6.33
C ASN A 101 8.23 3.53 4.99
N ASN A 102 7.58 4.71 4.99
CA ASN A 102 7.50 5.57 3.82
C ASN A 102 8.79 6.35 3.66
N ILE A 103 9.47 6.17 2.53
CA ILE A 103 10.75 6.79 2.23
C ILE A 103 10.53 7.96 1.27
N ALA A 104 10.49 9.18 1.80
CA ALA A 104 10.28 10.40 1.03
C ALA A 104 11.58 10.93 0.38
N ASN A 105 12.77 10.53 0.88
CA ASN A 105 14.07 10.94 0.33
C ASN A 105 14.66 9.84 -0.55
N ILE A 106 14.42 9.95 -1.86
CA ILE A 106 14.79 8.96 -2.86
C ILE A 106 16.31 8.82 -3.04
N GLY A 107 17.08 9.87 -2.80
CA GLY A 107 18.55 9.86 -2.98
C GLY A 107 19.26 8.82 -2.10
N GLY A 108 18.72 8.53 -0.89
CA GLY A 108 19.20 7.46 -0.01
C GLY A 108 18.60 6.08 -0.29
N ALA A 109 17.43 6.02 -0.91
CA ALA A 109 16.70 4.78 -1.16
C ALA A 109 17.29 3.95 -2.32
N VAL A 110 17.86 4.61 -3.33
CA VAL A 110 18.50 3.96 -4.50
C VAL A 110 19.69 3.08 -4.06
N GLY A 111 20.41 3.47 -3.02
CA GLY A 111 21.50 2.68 -2.43
C GLY A 111 21.05 1.39 -1.75
N ASN A 112 19.75 1.27 -1.41
CA ASN A 112 19.17 0.12 -0.70
C ASN A 112 18.37 -0.83 -1.61
N GLY A 113 18.64 -0.82 -2.92
CA GLY A 113 18.05 -1.78 -3.85
C GLY A 113 16.63 -1.47 -4.31
N ILE A 114 16.11 -0.28 -4.01
CA ILE A 114 14.85 0.18 -4.58
C ILE A 114 15.07 0.49 -6.05
N LYS A 115 14.49 -0.33 -6.93
CA LYS A 115 14.58 -0.12 -8.37
C LYS A 115 13.79 1.11 -8.78
N THR A 116 14.49 2.16 -9.21
CA THR A 116 13.91 3.40 -9.73
C THR A 116 13.54 3.28 -11.22
N GLY A 117 12.95 2.14 -11.63
CA GLY A 117 12.70 1.83 -13.04
C GLY A 117 11.71 2.73 -13.77
N LEU A 118 11.03 3.63 -13.06
CA LEU A 118 10.02 4.51 -13.64
C LEU A 118 10.54 5.95 -13.75
N THR A 119 11.39 6.21 -14.74
CA THR A 119 11.72 7.57 -15.16
C THR A 119 10.58 8.11 -16.04
N PHE A 120 9.65 8.83 -15.43
CA PHE A 120 8.65 9.57 -16.21
C PHE A 120 9.21 10.94 -16.61
N GLY A 121 9.67 11.03 -17.84
CA GLY A 121 9.93 12.32 -18.51
C GLY A 121 8.67 12.74 -19.27
N LEU A 122 8.27 13.98 -19.10
CA LEU A 122 7.54 14.89 -19.96
C LEU A 122 6.28 15.50 -19.33
N ALA A 123 6.31 16.83 -19.20
CA ALA A 123 5.18 17.78 -19.10
C ALA A 123 4.08 17.47 -18.05
N GLY A 124 4.47 17.15 -16.85
CA GLY A 124 3.62 16.99 -15.67
C GLY A 124 4.50 16.63 -14.48
N SER A 125 4.12 16.92 -13.23
CA SER A 125 4.86 16.44 -12.08
C SER A 125 4.39 15.05 -11.70
N THR A 126 5.35 14.13 -11.57
CA THR A 126 5.12 12.79 -11.03
C THR A 126 5.81 12.71 -9.68
N VAL A 127 5.06 12.33 -8.66
CA VAL A 127 5.58 12.08 -7.31
C VAL A 127 5.55 10.57 -7.08
N GLN A 128 6.61 10.04 -6.54
CA GLN A 128 6.69 8.63 -6.20
C GLN A 128 6.97 8.48 -4.70
N ASP A 129 6.03 7.84 -4.00
CA ASP A 129 6.16 7.48 -2.60
C ASP A 129 6.63 6.04 -2.51
N TYR A 130 7.84 5.81 -2.01
CA TYR A 130 8.41 4.49 -1.78
C TYR A 130 8.09 4.00 -0.38
N TYR A 131 7.84 2.70 -0.29
CA TYR A 131 7.57 2.02 0.97
C TYR A 131 8.46 0.79 1.10
N GLN A 132 9.08 0.66 2.26
CA GLN A 132 9.75 -0.55 2.71
C GLN A 132 8.87 -1.17 3.78
N PHE A 133 8.45 -2.41 3.57
CA PHE A 133 7.60 -3.14 4.50
C PHE A 133 8.38 -4.28 5.12
N TYR A 134 8.16 -4.47 6.42
CA TYR A 134 8.58 -5.65 7.12
C TYR A 134 7.36 -6.40 7.63
N CYS A 135 7.37 -7.71 7.43
CA CYS A 135 6.36 -8.63 7.92
C CYS A 135 7.02 -9.56 8.92
N SER A 136 6.64 -9.46 10.19
CA SER A 136 7.17 -10.29 11.27
C SER A 136 6.07 -11.18 11.83
N TYR A 137 6.32 -12.50 11.87
CA TYR A 137 5.44 -13.50 12.46
C TYR A 137 6.07 -14.06 13.74
N SER A 138 5.28 -14.13 14.82
CA SER A 138 5.72 -14.58 16.14
C SER A 138 4.73 -15.55 16.76
N ASP A 139 5.23 -16.49 17.57
CA ASP A 139 4.43 -17.41 18.40
C ASP A 139 4.04 -16.81 19.76
N GLY A 140 4.28 -15.51 19.96
CA GLY A 140 4.04 -14.80 21.21
C GLY A 140 5.23 -14.86 22.18
N LYS A 141 6.25 -15.68 21.90
CA LYS A 141 7.49 -15.78 22.69
C LYS A 141 8.71 -15.24 21.92
N LYS A 142 8.78 -15.55 20.63
CA LYS A 142 9.88 -15.13 19.75
C LYS A 142 9.39 -14.87 18.34
N GLU A 143 10.12 -14.05 17.61
CA GLU A 143 9.95 -13.90 16.18
C GLU A 143 10.39 -15.19 15.48
N LEU A 144 9.48 -15.79 14.71
CA LEU A 144 9.72 -17.01 13.95
C LEU A 144 10.14 -16.73 12.52
N ASN A 145 9.66 -15.61 11.96
CA ASN A 145 9.98 -15.18 10.62
C ASN A 145 9.90 -13.67 10.50
N ARG A 146 10.83 -13.11 9.72
CA ARG A 146 10.79 -11.73 9.26
C ARG A 146 11.12 -11.68 7.78
N SER A 147 10.28 -10.99 7.02
CA SER A 147 10.43 -10.80 5.58
C SER A 147 10.33 -9.33 5.24
N GLU A 148 11.06 -8.93 4.19
CA GLU A 148 11.08 -7.57 3.71
C GLU A 148 10.50 -7.51 2.30
N PHE A 149 9.69 -6.50 2.04
CA PHE A 149 9.08 -6.21 0.74
C PHE A 149 9.13 -4.73 0.45
N ASN A 150 9.31 -4.38 -0.82
CA ASN A 150 9.23 -3.00 -1.27
C ASN A 150 7.93 -2.78 -2.04
N HIS A 151 7.45 -1.56 -2.06
CA HIS A 151 6.33 -1.12 -2.90
C HIS A 151 6.43 0.38 -3.19
N ALA A 152 5.65 0.86 -4.17
CA ALA A 152 5.56 2.28 -4.46
C ALA A 152 4.14 2.70 -4.85
N ILE A 153 3.80 3.95 -4.53
CA ILE A 153 2.63 4.65 -5.09
C ILE A 153 3.17 5.75 -5.98
N VAL A 154 2.75 5.74 -7.23
CA VAL A 154 3.08 6.78 -8.22
C VAL A 154 1.88 7.72 -8.32
N THR A 155 2.08 9.01 -8.12
CA THR A 155 1.02 10.01 -8.26
C THR A 155 1.37 10.98 -9.38
N THR A 156 0.52 11.06 -10.39
CA THR A 156 0.65 12.06 -11.45
C THR A 156 -0.20 13.29 -11.12
N ILE A 157 0.33 14.46 -11.43
CA ILE A 157 -0.30 15.75 -11.20
C ILE A 157 -0.38 16.48 -12.55
N GLY A 158 -1.60 16.82 -13.00
CA GLY A 158 -1.84 17.50 -14.27
C GLY A 158 -2.19 16.55 -15.43
N LEU A 159 -2.12 17.07 -16.65
CA LEU A 159 -2.44 16.33 -17.90
C LEU A 159 -1.27 15.43 -18.31
N THR A 160 -1.07 14.34 -17.59
CA THR A 160 -0.08 13.32 -17.98
C THR A 160 -0.79 12.10 -18.55
N SER A 161 -0.20 11.47 -19.55
CA SER A 161 -0.69 10.20 -20.08
C SER A 161 -0.63 9.13 -18.98
N THR A 162 -1.71 8.34 -18.85
CA THR A 162 -1.75 7.19 -17.93
C THR A 162 -0.64 6.20 -18.29
N PRO A 163 0.25 5.86 -17.36
CA PRO A 163 1.28 4.85 -17.59
C PRO A 163 0.60 3.49 -17.85
N LYS A 164 0.91 2.85 -18.99
CA LYS A 164 0.22 1.63 -19.46
C LYS A 164 0.33 0.42 -18.54
N GLU A 165 1.36 0.40 -17.68
CA GLU A 165 1.68 -0.76 -16.83
C GLU A 165 1.29 -0.56 -15.37
N LEU A 166 0.60 0.55 -15.04
CA LEU A 166 0.20 0.87 -13.68
C LEU A 166 -1.32 0.74 -13.51
N THR A 167 -1.73 0.26 -12.33
CA THR A 167 -3.13 0.18 -11.92
C THR A 167 -3.58 1.51 -11.32
N PRO A 168 -4.58 2.20 -11.91
CA PRO A 168 -5.10 3.46 -11.39
C PRO A 168 -5.99 3.25 -10.16
N HIS A 169 -5.97 4.23 -9.26
CA HIS A 169 -6.83 4.28 -8.08
C HIS A 169 -7.58 5.60 -7.98
N SER A 170 -8.76 5.59 -7.38
CA SER A 170 -9.60 6.80 -7.25
C SER A 170 -8.98 7.87 -6.33
N ASN A 171 -8.14 7.47 -5.39
CA ASN A 171 -7.44 8.37 -4.46
C ASN A 171 -6.26 7.64 -3.77
N LEU A 172 -5.42 8.42 -3.08
CA LEU A 172 -4.24 7.89 -2.36
C LEU A 172 -4.59 6.84 -1.31
N ASN A 173 -5.74 6.96 -0.65
CA ASN A 173 -6.15 5.97 0.35
C ASN A 173 -6.44 4.61 -0.30
N GLN A 174 -7.08 4.58 -1.47
CA GLN A 174 -7.32 3.34 -2.22
C GLN A 174 -6.01 2.74 -2.74
N ALA A 175 -5.08 3.56 -3.21
CA ALA A 175 -3.75 3.10 -3.59
C ALA A 175 -3.00 2.48 -2.40
N PHE A 176 -3.04 3.11 -1.22
CA PHE A 176 -2.42 2.58 0.00
C PHE A 176 -3.05 1.26 0.47
N ILE A 177 -4.38 1.13 0.37
CA ILE A 177 -5.09 -0.13 0.65
C ILE A 177 -4.63 -1.23 -0.32
N SER A 178 -4.49 -0.91 -1.61
CA SER A 178 -4.01 -1.86 -2.63
C SER A 178 -2.57 -2.30 -2.34
N VAL A 179 -1.66 -1.36 -2.07
CA VAL A 179 -0.29 -1.66 -1.64
C VAL A 179 -0.27 -2.58 -0.42
N THR A 180 -1.06 -2.25 0.61
CA THR A 180 -1.11 -3.06 1.83
C THR A 180 -1.66 -4.46 1.54
N LYS A 181 -2.62 -4.61 0.62
CA LYS A 181 -3.13 -5.92 0.19
C LYS A 181 -2.02 -6.75 -0.48
N ASP A 182 -1.26 -6.16 -1.39
CA ASP A 182 -0.17 -6.84 -2.08
C ASP A 182 0.91 -7.30 -1.08
N ILE A 183 1.24 -6.46 -0.11
CA ILE A 183 2.19 -6.80 0.96
C ILE A 183 1.66 -7.93 1.85
N VAL A 184 0.39 -7.93 2.22
CA VAL A 184 -0.23 -9.01 3.00
C VAL A 184 -0.18 -10.34 2.23
N VAL A 185 -0.48 -10.33 0.94
CA VAL A 185 -0.39 -11.53 0.08
C VAL A 185 1.05 -12.01 -0.01
N ASN A 186 2.02 -11.12 -0.22
CA ASN A 186 3.44 -11.45 -0.24
C ASN A 186 3.91 -12.04 1.11
N CYS A 187 3.46 -11.45 2.22
CA CYS A 187 3.76 -11.91 3.57
C CYS A 187 3.24 -13.34 3.81
N LEU A 188 1.98 -13.60 3.52
CA LEU A 188 1.37 -14.92 3.71
C LEU A 188 2.00 -15.97 2.78
N GLY A 189 2.27 -15.61 1.53
CA GLY A 189 2.96 -16.49 0.58
C GLY A 189 4.37 -16.87 1.06
N ASP A 190 5.11 -15.91 1.61
CA ASP A 190 6.43 -16.17 2.17
C ASP A 190 6.37 -17.04 3.43
N LEU A 191 5.39 -16.80 4.31
CA LEU A 191 5.15 -17.64 5.49
C LEU A 191 4.79 -19.09 5.09
N GLN A 192 3.90 -19.26 4.11
CA GLN A 192 3.53 -20.60 3.63
C GLN A 192 4.71 -21.31 2.94
N ASN A 193 5.52 -20.59 2.18
CA ASN A 193 6.72 -21.14 1.56
C ASN A 193 7.75 -21.62 2.60
N LYS A 194 7.75 -21.04 3.80
CA LYS A 194 8.58 -21.41 4.96
C LYS A 194 7.91 -22.43 5.89
N GLY A 195 6.74 -22.96 5.53
CA GLY A 195 6.05 -24.01 6.29
C GLY A 195 5.10 -23.50 7.38
N PHE A 196 4.85 -22.18 7.47
CA PHE A 196 3.89 -21.61 8.42
C PHE A 196 2.50 -21.48 7.78
N LEU A 197 1.45 -21.50 8.59
CA LEU A 197 0.06 -21.24 8.17
C LEU A 197 -0.38 -22.09 6.97
N LEU A 198 0.10 -23.34 6.90
CA LEU A 198 -0.26 -24.30 5.87
C LEU A 198 -1.56 -25.01 6.24
N PRO A 199 -2.37 -25.46 5.25
CA PRO A 199 -3.46 -26.38 5.52
C PRO A 199 -2.98 -27.60 6.30
N GLU A 200 -3.77 -28.07 7.25
CA GLU A 200 -3.52 -29.36 7.89
C GLU A 200 -3.53 -30.44 6.80
N THR A 201 -2.42 -31.17 6.66
CA THR A 201 -2.40 -32.38 5.86
C THR A 201 -3.36 -33.36 6.50
N ALA A 202 -4.38 -33.80 5.77
CA ALA A 202 -5.26 -34.86 6.23
C ALA A 202 -4.35 -36.07 6.57
N ASN A 203 -4.12 -36.30 7.87
CA ASN A 203 -3.50 -37.53 8.33
C ASN A 203 -4.45 -38.67 7.92
N THR A 204 -4.14 -39.31 6.82
CA THR A 204 -4.66 -40.63 6.53
C THR A 204 -4.09 -41.56 7.61
N HIS A 205 -4.77 -41.62 8.77
CA HIS A 205 -4.65 -42.75 9.62
C HIS A 205 -5.17 -43.98 8.84
N THR A 206 -4.29 -44.59 8.05
CA THR A 206 -4.45 -45.99 7.71
C THR A 206 -4.26 -46.76 9.02
N GLY A 207 -5.38 -46.98 9.71
CA GLY A 207 -5.45 -47.99 10.76
C GLY A 207 -5.08 -49.33 10.16
N SER A 208 -3.87 -49.76 10.42
CA SER A 208 -3.51 -51.17 10.29
C SER A 208 -4.15 -51.95 11.44
N ASN A 209 -5.19 -52.66 11.14
CA ASN A 209 -5.67 -53.83 11.95
C ASN A 209 -4.62 -54.91 11.93
#